data_94207c29a865cf8cb0ea54363a4d4455
#
_entry.id   94207c29a865cf8cb0ea54363a4d4455
#
_cell.length_a   1.000
_cell.length_b   1.000
_cell.length_c   1.000
_cell.angle_alpha   90.00
_cell.angle_beta   90.00
_cell.angle_gamma   90.00
#
_symmetry.space_group_name_H-M   'P 1'
#
loop_
_entity.id
_entity.type
_entity.pdbx_description
1 polymer ?
#
loop_
_entity_poly.entity_id
_entity_poly.type
_entity_poly.pdbx_seq_one_letter_code
_entity_poly.pdbx_strand_id
1 'polypeptide(L)'
;MMTATSGDVPSEIRRGLTGSARRVDRAIGRAFGRRRVLFDLRNTMNIAVLQPMFSALQGDHRVHVAFACEEPARVAAAVRQEAAADVLDHAEVGWQRWDLYVSADPWTRPRLRRCSQSATFFHGVAGNSNLDDPSALQAGFDSFDRVGFINAERMDTYLKRGIVSADAAVLVGFPKADRLALGGYRACQIKHRLGLDGDRMTALYAPGWSPAGSLHVAGEQIVASLRDSGFNVIVKLHPMSFHPEAKYSGGIDWQSRMDAVQEPGRVVHVIDADSSLVMAASDVLVTDHSTVGFEYCLLDRPIVVFDVPDQIRIARVNPDQATRLRGVARLVCRSEEAGPAAREELAHADRLSSARRQLGARMFYEAGTATARALAVLYDLLQLAPPRVQPDLAQNAIPLRRHDYSPIR
;
A
#
# COMPACT_ATOMS: atom_id res chain seq x y z
N MET A 1 -21.03 1.88 52.82
CA MET A 1 -20.79 2.40 51.48
C MET A 1 -20.18 1.25 50.69
N MET A 2 -21.06 0.50 49.99
CA MET A 2 -20.68 -0.72 49.26
C MET A 2 -20.22 -0.37 47.86
N THR A 3 -18.98 -0.65 47.51
CA THR A 3 -18.44 -0.57 46.16
C THR A 3 -18.83 -1.84 45.41
N ALA A 4 -19.67 -1.70 44.39
CA ALA A 4 -20.04 -2.79 43.51
C ALA A 4 -18.84 -3.09 42.59
N THR A 5 -18.24 -4.26 42.71
CA THR A 5 -17.26 -4.82 41.76
C THR A 5 -18.01 -5.26 40.51
N SER A 6 -17.74 -4.62 39.38
CA SER A 6 -18.19 -5.08 38.08
C SER A 6 -17.51 -6.42 37.75
N GLY A 7 -18.27 -7.52 37.82
CA GLY A 7 -17.76 -8.86 37.49
C GLY A 7 -17.35 -8.94 36.04
N ASP A 8 -16.07 -9.21 35.82
CA ASP A 8 -15.52 -9.52 34.50
C ASP A 8 -16.09 -10.87 34.02
N VAL A 9 -16.87 -10.84 32.93
CA VAL A 9 -17.41 -12.04 32.30
C VAL A 9 -16.24 -12.81 31.67
N PRO A 10 -16.06 -14.12 32.02
CA PRO A 10 -14.96 -14.93 31.47
C PRO A 10 -14.88 -14.86 29.95
N SER A 11 -13.67 -14.81 29.41
CA SER A 11 -13.40 -14.64 27.96
C SER A 11 -14.06 -15.70 27.08
N GLU A 12 -14.29 -16.89 27.60
CA GLU A 12 -14.99 -17.99 26.89
C GLU A 12 -16.49 -17.74 26.75
N ILE A 13 -17.14 -17.17 27.79
CA ILE A 13 -18.56 -16.81 27.74
C ILE A 13 -18.76 -15.62 26.77
N ARG A 14 -17.85 -14.66 26.79
CA ARG A 14 -17.83 -13.55 25.79
C ARG A 14 -17.69 -14.06 24.37
N ARG A 15 -16.78 -15.01 24.11
CA ARG A 15 -16.62 -15.64 22.78
C ARG A 15 -17.87 -16.43 22.36
N GLY A 16 -18.50 -17.16 23.28
CA GLY A 16 -19.74 -17.90 23.00
C GLY A 16 -20.93 -16.99 22.64
N LEU A 17 -21.13 -15.90 23.41
CA LEU A 17 -22.20 -14.93 23.15
C LEU A 17 -22.00 -14.13 21.85
N THR A 18 -20.76 -13.74 21.57
CA THR A 18 -20.42 -13.08 20.30
C THR A 18 -20.57 -14.01 19.10
N GLY A 19 -20.26 -15.30 19.26
CA GLY A 19 -20.44 -16.33 18.23
C GLY A 19 -21.92 -16.54 17.88
N SER A 20 -22.79 -16.55 18.87
CA SER A 20 -24.25 -16.70 18.66
C SER A 20 -24.87 -15.47 17.99
N ALA A 21 -24.51 -14.28 18.43
CA ALA A 21 -24.97 -13.02 17.81
C ALA A 21 -24.50 -12.93 16.34
N ARG A 22 -23.27 -13.31 16.03
CA ARG A 22 -22.73 -13.39 14.67
C ARG A 22 -23.46 -14.38 13.78
N ARG A 23 -23.95 -15.52 14.34
CA ARG A 23 -24.77 -16.49 13.59
C ARG A 23 -26.15 -15.92 13.23
N VAL A 24 -26.78 -15.20 14.15
CA VAL A 24 -28.08 -14.54 13.93
C VAL A 24 -27.93 -13.45 12.87
N ASP A 25 -26.91 -12.59 12.97
CA ASP A 25 -26.68 -11.55 11.96
C ASP A 25 -26.39 -12.13 10.58
N ARG A 26 -25.68 -13.28 10.50
CA ARG A 26 -25.49 -14.02 9.25
C ARG A 26 -26.81 -14.55 8.67
N ALA A 27 -27.66 -15.12 9.50
CA ALA A 27 -28.96 -15.65 9.06
C ALA A 27 -29.86 -14.52 8.51
N ILE A 28 -29.89 -13.38 9.21
CA ILE A 28 -30.60 -12.16 8.76
C ILE A 28 -30.03 -11.68 7.42
N GLY A 29 -28.67 -11.63 7.29
CA GLY A 29 -28.02 -11.25 6.03
C GLY A 29 -28.40 -12.13 4.84
N ARG A 30 -28.57 -13.42 5.05
CA ARG A 30 -29.02 -14.36 4.01
C ARG A 30 -30.47 -14.09 3.57
N ALA A 31 -31.33 -13.65 4.48
CA ALA A 31 -32.75 -13.39 4.21
C ALA A 31 -32.99 -12.05 3.49
N PHE A 32 -32.12 -11.05 3.65
CA PHE A 32 -32.35 -9.69 3.17
C PHE A 32 -31.53 -9.26 1.93
N GLY A 33 -31.01 -10.20 1.15
CA GLY A 33 -30.51 -9.93 -0.20
C GLY A 33 -29.02 -9.60 -0.26
N ARG A 34 -28.61 -8.33 -0.29
CA ARG A 34 -27.21 -7.94 -0.51
C ARG A 34 -26.33 -8.09 0.72
N ARG A 35 -25.11 -8.63 0.55
CA ARG A 35 -24.07 -8.65 1.58
C ARG A 35 -23.46 -7.25 1.74
N ARG A 36 -23.36 -6.77 2.95
CA ARG A 36 -22.78 -5.45 3.24
C ARG A 36 -21.33 -5.59 3.64
N VAL A 37 -20.43 -5.00 2.85
CA VAL A 37 -18.98 -5.00 3.07
C VAL A 37 -18.54 -3.58 3.40
N LEU A 38 -17.85 -3.42 4.53
CA LEU A 38 -17.27 -2.16 4.95
C LEU A 38 -15.75 -2.19 4.72
N PHE A 39 -15.25 -1.31 3.87
CA PHE A 39 -13.82 -1.04 3.73
C PHE A 39 -13.42 0.13 4.63
N ASP A 40 -12.47 -0.10 5.53
CA ASP A 40 -11.95 0.90 6.44
C ASP A 40 -10.65 1.48 5.88
N LEU A 41 -10.62 2.80 5.69
CA LEU A 41 -9.59 3.54 4.98
C LEU A 41 -8.97 4.56 5.93
N ARG A 42 -7.80 4.29 6.43
CA ARG A 42 -7.08 5.21 7.31
C ARG A 42 -6.47 6.40 6.57
N ASN A 43 -6.07 6.17 5.32
CA ASN A 43 -5.43 7.17 4.45
C ASN A 43 -5.59 6.78 2.98
N THR A 44 -5.15 7.65 2.08
CA THR A 44 -5.24 7.43 0.64
C THR A 44 -4.43 6.23 0.14
N MET A 45 -3.36 5.83 0.83
CA MET A 45 -2.59 4.62 0.48
C MET A 45 -3.42 3.35 0.66
N ASN A 46 -4.30 3.30 1.67
CA ASN A 46 -5.21 2.15 1.84
C ASN A 46 -6.17 2.00 0.66
N ILE A 47 -6.55 3.11 0.01
CA ILE A 47 -7.36 3.07 -1.22
C ILE A 47 -6.61 2.30 -2.30
N ALA A 48 -5.36 2.67 -2.60
CA ALA A 48 -4.55 2.00 -3.62
C ALA A 48 -4.36 0.49 -3.33
N VAL A 49 -4.19 0.12 -2.06
CA VAL A 49 -4.02 -1.28 -1.64
C VAL A 49 -5.30 -2.09 -1.77
N LEU A 50 -6.44 -1.53 -1.39
CA LEU A 50 -7.73 -2.22 -1.34
C LEU A 50 -8.54 -2.09 -2.63
N GLN A 51 -8.16 -1.16 -3.51
CA GLN A 51 -8.87 -0.83 -4.74
C GLN A 51 -9.15 -2.05 -5.64
N PRO A 52 -8.21 -2.97 -5.91
CA PRO A 52 -8.53 -4.13 -6.73
C PRO A 52 -9.65 -5.00 -6.16
N MET A 53 -9.74 -5.08 -4.83
CA MET A 53 -10.75 -5.88 -4.14
C MET A 53 -12.11 -5.18 -4.12
N PHE A 54 -12.17 -3.91 -3.69
CA PHE A 54 -13.46 -3.23 -3.61
C PHE A 54 -14.07 -2.96 -5.00
N SER A 55 -13.26 -2.68 -6.01
CA SER A 55 -13.77 -2.50 -7.38
C SER A 55 -14.40 -3.78 -7.93
N ALA A 56 -13.79 -4.94 -7.66
CA ALA A 56 -14.36 -6.22 -8.05
C ALA A 56 -15.68 -6.52 -7.31
N LEU A 57 -15.75 -6.22 -6.01
CA LEU A 57 -16.97 -6.43 -5.21
C LEU A 57 -18.08 -5.44 -5.58
N GLN A 58 -17.76 -4.19 -5.96
CA GLN A 58 -18.74 -3.23 -6.46
C GLN A 58 -19.41 -3.69 -7.76
N GLY A 59 -18.69 -4.45 -8.59
CA GLY A 59 -19.24 -5.10 -9.79
C GLY A 59 -20.23 -6.25 -9.50
N ASP A 60 -20.31 -6.75 -8.26
CA ASP A 60 -21.20 -7.84 -7.89
C ASP A 60 -22.51 -7.31 -7.29
N HIS A 61 -23.62 -7.47 -8.01
CA HIS A 61 -24.95 -7.02 -7.58
C HIS A 61 -25.42 -7.60 -6.23
N ARG A 62 -24.83 -8.72 -5.78
CA ARG A 62 -25.13 -9.37 -4.48
C ARG A 62 -24.42 -8.68 -3.31
N VAL A 63 -23.49 -7.76 -3.59
CA VAL A 63 -22.67 -7.08 -2.60
C VAL A 63 -22.99 -5.58 -2.59
N HIS A 64 -23.01 -5.00 -1.41
CA HIS A 64 -23.06 -3.56 -1.20
C HIS A 64 -21.75 -3.16 -0.51
N VAL A 65 -20.94 -2.37 -1.18
CA VAL A 65 -19.67 -1.85 -0.67
C VAL A 65 -19.89 -0.48 -0.06
N ALA A 66 -19.38 -0.27 1.14
CA ALA A 66 -19.33 1.01 1.82
C ALA A 66 -17.90 1.30 2.32
N PHE A 67 -17.59 2.56 2.56
CA PHE A 67 -16.29 3.01 3.02
C PHE A 67 -16.42 3.75 4.33
N ALA A 68 -15.45 3.57 5.23
CA ALA A 68 -15.35 4.30 6.48
C ALA A 68 -13.94 4.83 6.71
N CYS A 69 -13.85 5.92 7.48
CA CYS A 69 -12.59 6.48 7.95
C CYS A 69 -12.83 7.16 9.30
N GLU A 70 -11.83 7.18 10.17
CA GLU A 70 -11.85 7.97 11.41
C GLU A 70 -11.91 9.48 11.12
N GLU A 71 -11.22 9.91 10.04
CA GLU A 71 -11.25 11.29 9.54
C GLU A 71 -11.68 11.28 8.06
N PRO A 72 -13.02 11.25 7.76
CA PRO A 72 -13.52 11.07 6.39
C PRO A 72 -12.98 12.10 5.39
N ALA A 73 -12.77 13.34 5.82
CA ALA A 73 -12.25 14.41 4.96
C ALA A 73 -10.91 14.06 4.29
N ARG A 74 -10.08 13.26 4.95
CA ARG A 74 -8.76 12.85 4.42
C ARG A 74 -8.83 12.02 3.14
N VAL A 75 -9.87 11.22 3.00
CA VAL A 75 -9.98 10.22 1.93
C VAL A 75 -11.18 10.46 1.02
N ALA A 76 -12.11 11.33 1.40
CA ALA A 76 -13.38 11.52 0.71
C ALA A 76 -13.24 11.86 -0.78
N ALA A 77 -12.30 12.74 -1.13
CA ALA A 77 -12.08 13.11 -2.52
C ALA A 77 -11.57 11.91 -3.35
N ALA A 78 -10.60 11.18 -2.82
CA ALA A 78 -10.03 10.02 -3.48
C ALA A 78 -11.04 8.85 -3.60
N VAL A 79 -11.86 8.61 -2.55
CA VAL A 79 -12.92 7.58 -2.61
C VAL A 79 -13.99 7.94 -3.63
N ARG A 80 -14.41 9.20 -3.69
CA ARG A 80 -15.37 9.64 -4.74
C ARG A 80 -14.82 9.44 -6.14
N GLN A 81 -13.52 9.69 -6.32
CA GLN A 81 -12.84 9.50 -7.58
C GLN A 81 -12.73 8.02 -7.98
N GLU A 82 -12.31 7.15 -7.05
CA GLU A 82 -11.99 5.74 -7.34
C GLU A 82 -13.21 4.82 -7.25
N ALA A 83 -14.18 5.15 -6.41
CA ALA A 83 -15.29 4.27 -6.08
C ALA A 83 -16.68 4.91 -6.30
N ALA A 84 -16.76 6.21 -6.69
CA ALA A 84 -18.00 6.97 -6.82
C ALA A 84 -18.91 6.86 -5.59
N ALA A 85 -18.33 6.87 -4.38
CA ALA A 85 -19.01 6.65 -3.11
C ALA A 85 -18.62 7.70 -2.08
N ASP A 86 -19.48 7.86 -1.08
CA ASP A 86 -19.18 8.66 0.11
C ASP A 86 -18.47 7.84 1.18
N VAL A 87 -17.78 8.53 2.09
CA VAL A 87 -17.09 7.93 3.23
C VAL A 87 -17.85 8.25 4.50
N LEU A 88 -18.16 7.21 5.26
CA LEU A 88 -18.84 7.28 6.55
C LEU A 88 -17.84 7.51 7.69
N ASP A 89 -18.25 8.19 8.74
CA ASP A 89 -17.50 8.28 9.98
C ASP A 89 -17.53 6.95 10.77
N HIS A 90 -16.49 6.65 11.55
CA HIS A 90 -16.45 5.47 12.41
C HIS A 90 -17.61 5.43 13.43
N ALA A 91 -18.11 6.59 13.90
CA ALA A 91 -19.27 6.65 14.79
C ALA A 91 -20.56 6.20 14.09
N GLU A 92 -20.71 6.55 12.80
CA GLU A 92 -21.89 6.19 12.01
C GLU A 92 -21.97 4.70 11.69
N VAL A 93 -20.81 4.07 11.36
CA VAL A 93 -20.77 2.67 10.99
C VAL A 93 -20.90 1.72 12.18
N GLY A 94 -20.62 2.19 13.40
CA GLY A 94 -20.57 1.37 14.62
C GLY A 94 -21.90 0.70 14.98
N TRP A 95 -23.03 1.28 14.60
CA TRP A 95 -24.38 0.76 14.88
C TRP A 95 -24.98 -0.01 13.69
N GLN A 96 -24.40 0.12 12.52
CA GLN A 96 -24.89 -0.55 11.32
C GLN A 96 -24.50 -2.04 11.31
N ARG A 97 -25.27 -2.85 10.57
CA ARG A 97 -24.94 -4.27 10.36
C ARG A 97 -24.01 -4.41 9.17
N TRP A 98 -22.92 -5.14 9.38
CA TRP A 98 -21.94 -5.50 8.36
C TRP A 98 -21.75 -7.00 8.29
N ASP A 99 -21.78 -7.57 7.08
CA ASP A 99 -21.49 -8.98 6.87
C ASP A 99 -19.97 -9.20 6.87
N LEU A 100 -19.21 -8.22 6.39
CA LEU A 100 -17.75 -8.27 6.34
C LEU A 100 -17.14 -6.88 6.57
N TYR A 101 -16.12 -6.82 7.40
CA TYR A 101 -15.23 -5.68 7.61
C TYR A 101 -13.86 -5.97 6.99
N VAL A 102 -13.32 -5.05 6.20
CA VAL A 102 -12.02 -5.17 5.52
C VAL A 102 -11.17 -3.96 5.80
N SER A 103 -9.91 -4.17 6.21
CA SER A 103 -8.94 -3.09 6.41
C SER A 103 -7.57 -3.44 5.82
N ALA A 104 -6.72 -2.42 5.66
CA ALA A 104 -5.29 -2.59 5.34
C ALA A 104 -4.39 -2.31 6.54
N ASP A 105 -4.96 -1.92 7.67
CA ASP A 105 -4.28 -1.60 8.92
C ASP A 105 -4.98 -2.28 10.10
N PRO A 106 -4.29 -3.14 10.87
CA PRO A 106 -4.91 -3.82 12.01
C PRO A 106 -5.02 -2.94 13.28
N TRP A 107 -4.38 -1.75 13.27
CA TRP A 107 -4.15 -0.93 14.47
C TRP A 107 -5.38 -0.13 14.93
N THR A 108 -6.21 0.31 14.00
CA THR A 108 -7.39 1.11 14.29
C THR A 108 -8.61 0.42 13.71
N ARG A 109 -9.45 -0.13 14.58
CA ARG A 109 -10.71 -0.74 14.18
C ARG A 109 -11.86 0.00 14.83
N PRO A 110 -12.88 0.45 14.05
CA PRO A 110 -14.08 1.00 14.62
C PRO A 110 -14.80 -0.03 15.50
N ARG A 111 -15.50 0.44 16.53
CA ARG A 111 -16.34 -0.43 17.37
C ARG A 111 -17.59 -0.87 16.60
N LEU A 112 -17.45 -1.93 15.82
CA LEU A 112 -18.57 -2.52 15.09
C LEU A 112 -19.35 -3.46 16.01
N ARG A 113 -20.59 -3.08 16.37
CA ARG A 113 -21.46 -3.88 17.26
C ARG A 113 -22.08 -5.09 16.56
N ARG A 114 -22.26 -5.00 15.25
CA ARG A 114 -22.93 -5.99 14.41
C ARG A 114 -22.10 -6.27 13.16
N CYS A 115 -20.95 -6.92 13.36
CA CYS A 115 -20.09 -7.35 12.26
C CYS A 115 -19.91 -8.88 12.32
N SER A 116 -20.25 -9.56 11.23
CA SER A 116 -20.21 -11.04 11.19
C SER A 116 -18.81 -11.59 10.98
N GLN A 117 -18.02 -11.00 10.09
CA GLN A 117 -16.69 -11.44 9.68
C GLN A 117 -15.76 -10.27 9.47
N SER A 118 -14.46 -10.52 9.52
CA SER A 118 -13.44 -9.49 9.35
C SER A 118 -12.18 -10.04 8.68
N ALA A 119 -11.58 -9.23 7.81
CA ALA A 119 -10.31 -9.51 7.17
C ALA A 119 -9.40 -8.28 7.18
N THR A 120 -8.10 -8.51 7.26
CA THR A 120 -7.11 -7.44 7.05
C THR A 120 -6.06 -7.91 6.05
N PHE A 121 -5.53 -6.97 5.26
CA PHE A 121 -4.49 -7.22 4.28
C PHE A 121 -3.35 -6.23 4.52
N PHE A 122 -2.10 -6.70 4.43
CA PHE A 122 -0.97 -5.79 4.62
C PHE A 122 -0.89 -4.75 3.50
N HIS A 123 -0.58 -3.50 3.89
CA HIS A 123 -0.41 -2.38 2.95
C HIS A 123 1.01 -2.25 2.39
N GLY A 124 1.97 -3.07 2.84
CA GLY A 124 3.35 -3.02 2.38
C GLY A 124 4.13 -4.31 2.63
N VAL A 125 5.08 -4.60 1.76
CA VAL A 125 5.87 -5.86 1.77
C VAL A 125 6.97 -5.87 2.81
N ALA A 126 7.54 -4.71 3.12
CA ALA A 126 8.55 -4.53 4.15
C ALA A 126 8.01 -3.60 5.23
N GLY A 127 8.37 -3.85 6.46
CA GLY A 127 8.01 -3.02 7.59
C GLY A 127 9.25 -2.45 8.27
N ASN A 128 9.03 -1.51 9.17
CA ASN A 128 10.06 -1.21 10.15
C ASN A 128 10.14 -2.36 11.17
N SER A 129 11.22 -2.41 11.93
CA SER A 129 11.47 -3.49 12.90
C SER A 129 10.39 -3.64 13.99
N ASN A 130 9.55 -2.62 14.20
CA ASN A 130 8.42 -2.70 15.13
C ASN A 130 7.30 -3.64 14.64
N LEU A 131 7.18 -3.89 13.34
CA LEU A 131 6.23 -4.86 12.79
C LEU A 131 6.59 -6.31 13.15
N ASP A 132 7.78 -6.53 13.69
CA ASP A 132 8.25 -7.84 14.13
C ASP A 132 8.19 -8.00 15.66
N ASP A 133 7.67 -7.00 16.41
CA ASP A 133 7.45 -7.10 17.85
C ASP A 133 6.07 -7.70 18.17
N PRO A 134 6.01 -8.95 18.69
CA PRO A 134 4.76 -9.64 18.97
C PRO A 134 3.87 -8.90 19.98
N SER A 135 4.47 -8.25 20.98
CA SER A 135 3.73 -7.60 22.08
C SER A 135 2.93 -6.39 21.59
N ALA A 136 3.44 -5.66 20.62
CA ALA A 136 2.75 -4.52 20.01
C ALA A 136 1.71 -4.93 18.95
N LEU A 137 1.87 -6.11 18.34
CA LEU A 137 1.13 -6.52 17.14
C LEU A 137 -0.03 -7.48 17.44
N GLN A 138 0.12 -8.38 18.42
CA GLN A 138 -0.82 -9.46 18.66
C GLN A 138 -2.25 -8.97 18.89
N ALA A 139 -2.44 -7.96 19.72
CA ALA A 139 -3.76 -7.40 20.02
C ALA A 139 -4.50 -6.85 18.80
N GLY A 140 -3.77 -6.40 17.75
CA GLY A 140 -4.35 -5.92 16.51
C GLY A 140 -4.90 -7.04 15.63
N PHE A 141 -4.23 -8.20 15.58
CA PHE A 141 -4.58 -9.29 14.67
C PHE A 141 -5.59 -10.29 15.24
N ASP A 142 -5.65 -10.48 16.57
CA ASP A 142 -6.57 -11.42 17.23
C ASP A 142 -8.05 -11.15 16.92
N SER A 143 -8.37 -9.95 16.46
CA SER A 143 -9.74 -9.54 16.16
C SER A 143 -10.19 -9.89 14.73
N PHE A 144 -9.30 -10.42 13.87
CA PHE A 144 -9.62 -10.73 12.49
C PHE A 144 -9.84 -12.22 12.26
N ASP A 145 -10.86 -12.54 11.48
CA ASP A 145 -11.14 -13.91 11.05
C ASP A 145 -10.17 -14.37 9.95
N ARG A 146 -9.62 -13.43 9.16
CA ARG A 146 -8.55 -13.69 8.17
C ARG A 146 -7.54 -12.55 8.12
N VAL A 147 -6.28 -12.94 7.97
CA VAL A 147 -5.13 -12.05 7.78
C VAL A 147 -4.42 -12.44 6.48
N GLY A 148 -4.51 -11.59 5.46
CA GLY A 148 -3.92 -11.82 4.15
C GLY A 148 -2.46 -11.39 4.10
N PHE A 149 -1.53 -12.34 3.96
CA PHE A 149 -0.10 -12.11 3.88
C PHE A 149 0.38 -11.91 2.44
N ILE A 150 1.32 -10.98 2.25
CA ILE A 150 1.92 -10.68 0.95
C ILE A 150 2.94 -11.74 0.53
N ASN A 151 3.68 -12.31 1.49
CA ASN A 151 4.69 -13.34 1.25
C ASN A 151 4.73 -14.39 2.36
N ALA A 152 5.25 -15.55 2.05
CA ALA A 152 5.34 -16.69 2.95
C ALA A 152 6.27 -16.42 4.15
N GLU A 153 7.36 -15.69 3.95
CA GLU A 153 8.35 -15.42 4.99
C GLU A 153 7.75 -14.63 6.17
N ARG A 154 6.95 -13.58 5.85
CA ARG A 154 6.24 -12.83 6.89
C ARG A 154 5.17 -13.69 7.55
N MET A 155 4.41 -14.46 6.77
CA MET A 155 3.40 -15.37 7.32
C MET A 155 4.04 -16.36 8.30
N ASP A 156 5.12 -17.02 7.92
CA ASP A 156 5.84 -17.97 8.77
C ASP A 156 6.38 -17.31 10.03
N THR A 157 6.91 -16.08 9.93
CA THR A 157 7.39 -15.32 11.07
C THR A 157 6.27 -15.04 12.07
N TYR A 158 5.11 -14.64 11.59
CA TYR A 158 3.95 -14.31 12.43
C TYR A 158 3.34 -15.55 13.07
N LEU A 159 3.26 -16.66 12.33
CA LEU A 159 2.83 -17.95 12.87
C LEU A 159 3.76 -18.48 13.94
N LYS A 160 5.07 -18.48 13.69
CA LYS A 160 6.09 -18.96 14.67
C LYS A 160 6.12 -18.14 15.94
N ARG A 161 5.80 -16.85 15.86
CA ARG A 161 5.74 -15.94 17.03
C ARG A 161 4.37 -15.91 17.69
N GLY A 162 3.38 -16.63 17.17
CA GLY A 162 2.02 -16.64 17.71
C GLY A 162 1.27 -15.30 17.56
N ILE A 163 1.70 -14.44 16.63
CA ILE A 163 1.04 -13.15 16.34
C ILE A 163 -0.31 -13.36 15.66
N VAL A 164 -0.40 -14.37 14.81
CA VAL A 164 -1.61 -14.75 14.07
C VAL A 164 -1.79 -16.26 14.19
N SER A 165 -3.01 -16.72 14.38
CA SER A 165 -3.32 -18.16 14.40
C SER A 165 -3.25 -18.77 13.00
N ALA A 166 -2.98 -20.07 12.91
CA ALA A 166 -2.93 -20.79 11.63
C ALA A 166 -4.26 -20.71 10.87
N ASP A 167 -5.38 -20.73 11.59
CA ASP A 167 -6.72 -20.66 10.98
C ASP A 167 -7.02 -19.28 10.38
N ALA A 168 -6.41 -18.22 10.90
CA ALA A 168 -6.59 -16.87 10.41
C ALA A 168 -5.61 -16.49 9.29
N ALA A 169 -4.42 -17.09 9.26
CA ALA A 169 -3.37 -16.74 8.31
C ALA A 169 -3.69 -17.27 6.89
N VAL A 170 -3.63 -16.40 5.89
CA VAL A 170 -3.82 -16.78 4.47
C VAL A 170 -2.75 -16.12 3.61
N LEU A 171 -2.05 -16.90 2.80
CA LEU A 171 -1.08 -16.38 1.85
C LEU A 171 -1.79 -15.91 0.58
N VAL A 172 -1.84 -14.60 0.39
CA VAL A 172 -2.63 -13.96 -0.66
C VAL A 172 -1.74 -13.35 -1.75
N GLY A 173 -0.61 -12.76 -1.39
CA GLY A 173 0.17 -11.88 -2.25
C GLY A 173 -0.25 -10.42 -2.07
N PHE A 174 0.09 -9.57 -3.04
CA PHE A 174 -0.17 -8.13 -2.96
C PHE A 174 -1.08 -7.65 -4.09
N PRO A 175 -2.40 -7.54 -3.88
CA PRO A 175 -3.37 -7.20 -4.92
C PRO A 175 -3.03 -5.90 -5.68
N LYS A 176 -2.58 -4.86 -4.98
CA LYS A 176 -2.12 -3.59 -5.60
C LYS A 176 -1.09 -3.81 -6.70
N ALA A 177 -0.19 -4.78 -6.52
CA ALA A 177 0.93 -5.02 -7.43
C ALA A 177 0.55 -5.88 -8.66
N ASP A 178 -0.62 -6.51 -8.68
CA ASP A 178 -0.99 -7.43 -9.78
C ASP A 178 -0.95 -6.74 -11.14
N ARG A 179 -1.53 -5.54 -11.24
CA ARG A 179 -1.54 -4.80 -12.50
C ARG A 179 -0.13 -4.40 -12.95
N LEU A 180 0.75 -4.10 -11.99
CA LEU A 180 2.15 -3.77 -12.29
C LEU A 180 2.88 -5.01 -12.82
N ALA A 181 2.73 -6.15 -12.14
CA ALA A 181 3.35 -7.42 -12.50
C ALA A 181 2.85 -7.96 -13.86
N LEU A 182 1.59 -7.71 -14.21
CA LEU A 182 0.99 -8.11 -15.49
C LEU A 182 1.27 -7.14 -16.64
N GLY A 183 2.02 -6.06 -16.42
CA GLY A 183 2.27 -5.04 -17.44
C GLY A 183 1.02 -4.26 -17.87
N GLY A 184 0.02 -4.17 -16.99
CA GLY A 184 -1.27 -3.53 -17.27
C GLY A 184 -1.27 -2.01 -17.34
N TYR A 185 -0.08 -1.39 -17.40
CA TYR A 185 0.11 0.05 -17.55
C TYR A 185 0.80 0.38 -18.87
N ARG A 186 0.36 1.42 -19.56
CA ARG A 186 0.97 1.90 -20.80
C ARG A 186 1.90 3.08 -20.52
N ALA A 187 3.21 2.83 -20.41
CA ALA A 187 4.22 3.82 -20.05
C ALA A 187 4.15 5.08 -20.92
N CYS A 188 4.02 4.94 -22.26
CA CYS A 188 3.93 6.09 -23.18
C CYS A 188 2.72 6.99 -22.88
N GLN A 189 1.57 6.41 -22.54
CA GLN A 189 0.38 7.21 -22.19
C GLN A 189 0.57 7.95 -20.86
N ILE A 190 1.27 7.33 -19.89
CA ILE A 190 1.54 7.95 -18.61
C ILE A 190 2.55 9.09 -18.79
N LYS A 191 3.66 8.87 -19.51
CA LYS A 191 4.64 9.92 -19.84
C LYS A 191 3.97 11.12 -20.51
N HIS A 192 3.13 10.86 -21.55
CA HIS A 192 2.38 11.91 -22.24
C HIS A 192 1.46 12.71 -21.30
N ARG A 193 0.73 12.05 -20.41
CA ARG A 193 -0.14 12.74 -19.44
C ARG A 193 0.62 13.57 -18.41
N LEU A 194 1.81 13.13 -18.05
CA LEU A 194 2.71 13.87 -17.18
C LEU A 194 3.42 15.01 -17.91
N GLY A 195 3.18 15.17 -19.22
CA GLY A 195 3.83 16.20 -20.05
C GLY A 195 5.31 15.95 -20.27
N LEU A 196 5.78 14.72 -20.13
CA LEU A 196 7.19 14.35 -20.29
C LEU A 196 7.51 14.03 -21.77
N ASP A 197 8.76 14.25 -22.16
CA ASP A 197 9.30 13.85 -23.45
C ASP A 197 9.26 12.31 -23.58
N GLY A 198 8.49 11.82 -24.57
CA GLY A 198 8.25 10.39 -24.78
C GLY A 198 9.49 9.59 -25.17
N ASP A 199 10.44 10.22 -25.88
CA ASP A 199 11.64 9.58 -26.42
C ASP A 199 12.79 9.51 -25.40
N ARG A 200 12.65 10.23 -24.29
CA ARG A 200 13.69 10.29 -23.27
C ARG A 200 13.50 9.20 -22.21
N MET A 201 14.61 8.60 -21.76
CA MET A 201 14.62 7.71 -20.60
C MET A 201 14.14 8.44 -19.35
N THR A 202 13.38 7.77 -18.54
CA THR A 202 12.72 8.35 -17.36
C THR A 202 13.25 7.72 -16.10
N ALA A 203 13.77 8.54 -15.19
CA ALA A 203 14.15 8.15 -13.85
C ALA A 203 13.01 8.48 -12.87
N LEU A 204 12.68 7.53 -11.99
CA LEU A 204 11.78 7.76 -10.86
C LEU A 204 12.62 8.00 -9.60
N TYR A 205 12.49 9.15 -8.98
CA TYR A 205 13.01 9.40 -7.63
C TYR A 205 11.88 9.22 -6.62
N ALA A 206 11.96 8.15 -5.84
CA ALA A 206 10.93 7.78 -4.85
C ALA A 206 11.57 7.43 -3.50
N PRO A 207 11.94 8.43 -2.69
CA PRO A 207 12.57 8.23 -1.38
C PRO A 207 11.58 7.79 -0.31
N GLY A 208 12.10 7.26 0.80
CA GLY A 208 11.38 7.09 2.04
C GLY A 208 11.04 8.44 2.70
N TRP A 209 10.11 8.41 3.66
CA TRP A 209 9.61 9.63 4.33
C TRP A 209 10.44 10.06 5.56
N SER A 210 11.38 9.25 6.01
CA SER A 210 12.17 9.58 7.22
C SER A 210 12.96 10.87 7.06
N PRO A 211 12.99 11.75 8.11
CA PRO A 211 13.91 12.91 8.14
C PRO A 211 15.39 12.55 8.03
N ALA A 212 15.76 11.31 8.25
CA ALA A 212 17.11 10.79 8.00
C ALA A 212 17.27 10.15 6.61
N GLY A 213 16.25 10.23 5.73
CA GLY A 213 16.29 9.65 4.38
C GLY A 213 16.94 10.54 3.34
N SER A 214 17.12 10.01 2.14
CA SER A 214 17.77 10.70 1.03
C SER A 214 17.09 12.01 0.64
N LEU A 215 15.78 12.13 0.83
CA LEU A 215 15.03 13.36 0.57
C LEU A 215 15.59 14.55 1.36
N HIS A 216 15.82 14.36 2.67
CA HIS A 216 16.32 15.40 3.55
C HIS A 216 17.81 15.66 3.36
N VAL A 217 18.57 14.62 3.04
CA VAL A 217 20.03 14.71 2.88
C VAL A 217 20.40 15.42 1.58
N ALA A 218 19.77 15.05 0.46
CA ALA A 218 20.19 15.49 -0.87
C ALA A 218 19.07 15.44 -1.94
N GLY A 219 17.78 15.55 -1.56
CA GLY A 219 16.67 15.30 -2.47
C GLY A 219 16.70 16.14 -3.76
N GLU A 220 16.84 17.44 -3.63
CA GLU A 220 16.91 18.37 -4.77
C GLU A 220 18.15 18.14 -5.64
N GLN A 221 19.30 17.85 -5.01
CA GLN A 221 20.56 17.57 -5.69
C GLN A 221 20.49 16.24 -6.46
N ILE A 222 19.80 15.22 -5.93
CA ILE A 222 19.56 13.96 -6.65
C ILE A 222 18.71 14.23 -7.88
N VAL A 223 17.63 15.01 -7.75
CA VAL A 223 16.77 15.41 -8.89
C VAL A 223 17.59 16.15 -9.95
N ALA A 224 18.43 17.10 -9.53
CA ALA A 224 19.30 17.83 -10.44
C ALA A 224 20.29 16.90 -11.16
N SER A 225 20.96 16.00 -10.44
CA SER A 225 21.89 15.01 -11.01
C SER A 225 21.25 14.14 -12.09
N LEU A 226 20.01 13.68 -11.85
CA LEU A 226 19.25 12.89 -12.79
C LEU A 226 18.88 13.71 -14.04
N ARG A 227 18.35 14.92 -13.85
CA ARG A 227 18.02 15.85 -14.93
C ARG A 227 19.25 16.15 -15.79
N ASP A 228 20.37 16.51 -15.17
CA ASP A 228 21.62 16.90 -15.86
C ASP A 228 22.27 15.71 -16.57
N SER A 229 21.98 14.49 -16.12
CA SER A 229 22.33 13.25 -16.81
C SER A 229 21.40 12.90 -17.98
N GLY A 230 20.43 13.77 -18.32
CA GLY A 230 19.60 13.65 -19.52
C GLY A 230 18.32 12.87 -19.34
N PHE A 231 17.89 12.57 -18.12
CA PHE A 231 16.62 11.89 -17.87
C PHE A 231 15.42 12.84 -17.88
N ASN A 232 14.23 12.33 -18.22
CA ASN A 232 13.02 12.79 -17.57
C ASN A 232 13.07 12.35 -16.13
N VAL A 233 12.60 13.20 -15.20
CA VAL A 233 12.59 12.86 -13.78
C VAL A 233 11.16 12.92 -13.26
N ILE A 234 10.68 11.80 -12.73
CA ILE A 234 9.43 11.77 -11.96
C ILE A 234 9.82 11.75 -10.48
N VAL A 235 9.39 12.76 -9.74
CA VAL A 235 9.53 12.79 -8.28
C VAL A 235 8.24 12.29 -7.66
N LYS A 236 8.32 11.26 -6.83
CA LYS A 236 7.17 10.68 -6.14
C LYS A 236 7.47 10.51 -4.66
N LEU A 237 7.04 11.47 -3.87
CA LEU A 237 7.22 11.40 -2.43
C LEU A 237 6.21 10.47 -1.76
N HIS A 238 6.61 9.94 -0.62
CA HIS A 238 5.70 9.19 0.25
C HIS A 238 4.68 10.16 0.89
N PRO A 239 3.39 9.80 1.05
CA PRO A 239 2.38 10.69 1.65
C PRO A 239 2.77 11.26 3.01
N MET A 240 3.51 10.50 3.83
CA MET A 240 4.01 10.99 5.13
C MET A 240 5.03 12.12 5.03
N SER A 241 5.66 12.34 3.87
CA SER A 241 6.54 13.49 3.66
C SER A 241 5.80 14.83 3.67
N PHE A 242 4.47 14.81 3.45
CA PHE A 242 3.61 15.99 3.49
C PHE A 242 2.92 16.18 4.86
N HIS A 243 3.23 15.32 5.84
CA HIS A 243 2.60 15.41 7.15
C HIS A 243 3.11 16.64 7.91
N PRO A 244 2.22 17.43 8.58
CA PRO A 244 2.63 18.68 9.25
C PRO A 244 3.57 18.45 10.45
N GLU A 245 3.54 17.28 11.08
CA GLU A 245 4.39 16.98 12.22
C GLU A 245 5.85 16.75 11.79
N ALA A 246 6.77 17.45 12.44
CA ALA A 246 8.21 17.40 12.14
C ALA A 246 8.84 15.99 12.26
N LYS A 247 8.26 15.10 13.06
CA LYS A 247 8.75 13.71 13.16
C LYS A 247 8.64 12.94 11.83
N TYR A 248 7.75 13.37 10.90
CA TYR A 248 7.55 12.78 9.60
C TYR A 248 8.21 13.58 8.47
N SER A 249 7.95 14.90 8.41
CA SER A 249 8.42 15.78 7.33
C SER A 249 9.72 16.54 7.67
N GLY A 250 10.22 16.42 8.90
CA GLY A 250 11.29 17.29 9.39
C GLY A 250 10.85 18.76 9.57
N GLY A 251 9.54 19.05 9.52
CA GLY A 251 9.00 20.42 9.54
C GLY A 251 9.18 21.16 8.22
N ILE A 252 9.48 20.46 7.13
CA ILE A 252 9.73 21.01 5.80
C ILE A 252 8.48 20.85 4.94
N ASP A 253 8.11 21.92 4.22
CA ASP A 253 7.11 21.85 3.15
C ASP A 253 7.75 21.25 1.90
N TRP A 254 7.75 19.93 1.85
CA TRP A 254 8.31 19.18 0.73
C TRP A 254 7.51 19.33 -0.54
N GLN A 255 6.22 19.65 -0.44
CA GLN A 255 5.40 19.91 -1.63
C GLN A 255 5.94 21.13 -2.36
N SER A 256 6.00 22.28 -1.68
CA SER A 256 6.52 23.53 -2.27
C SER A 256 7.95 23.39 -2.77
N ARG A 257 8.81 22.66 -2.03
CA ARG A 257 10.20 22.44 -2.45
C ARG A 257 10.32 21.61 -3.72
N MET A 258 9.55 20.52 -3.84
CA MET A 258 9.57 19.67 -5.04
C MET A 258 8.85 20.34 -6.22
N ASP A 259 7.83 21.15 -5.95
CA ASP A 259 7.18 21.94 -7.00
C ASP A 259 8.14 23.00 -7.58
N ALA A 260 9.04 23.56 -6.76
CA ALA A 260 10.04 24.53 -7.21
C ALA A 260 11.13 23.94 -8.12
N VAL A 261 11.39 22.63 -8.08
CA VAL A 261 12.36 21.97 -8.98
C VAL A 261 11.73 21.39 -10.25
N GLN A 262 10.41 21.55 -10.42
CA GLN A 262 9.74 21.11 -11.65
C GLN A 262 10.26 21.89 -12.87
N GLU A 263 10.37 21.16 -13.98
CA GLU A 263 10.77 21.71 -15.28
C GLU A 263 9.83 21.14 -16.35
N PRO A 264 9.06 21.97 -17.06
CA PRO A 264 8.13 21.51 -18.07
C PRO A 264 8.82 20.60 -19.10
N GLY A 265 8.23 19.46 -19.36
CA GLY A 265 8.76 18.47 -20.29
C GLY A 265 9.89 17.58 -19.74
N ARG A 266 10.42 17.89 -18.54
CA ARG A 266 11.61 17.22 -18.00
C ARG A 266 11.48 16.69 -16.59
N VAL A 267 10.99 17.51 -15.66
CA VAL A 267 10.89 17.18 -14.24
C VAL A 267 9.47 17.41 -13.77
N VAL A 268 8.85 16.38 -13.23
CA VAL A 268 7.48 16.44 -12.71
C VAL A 268 7.40 15.87 -11.30
N HIS A 269 6.73 16.60 -10.40
CA HIS A 269 6.37 16.13 -9.08
C HIS A 269 4.95 15.57 -9.10
N VAL A 270 4.79 14.30 -8.68
CA VAL A 270 3.51 13.59 -8.71
C VAL A 270 3.01 13.35 -7.29
N ILE A 271 1.84 13.91 -6.98
CA ILE A 271 1.17 13.76 -5.70
C ILE A 271 0.01 12.78 -5.89
N ASP A 272 0.31 11.49 -5.93
CA ASP A 272 -0.67 10.41 -6.02
C ASP A 272 -0.43 9.40 -4.89
N ALA A 273 -1.45 8.69 -4.46
CA ALA A 273 -1.30 7.63 -3.48
C ALA A 273 -0.70 6.35 -4.08
N ASP A 274 -0.98 6.06 -5.35
CA ASP A 274 -0.47 4.86 -6.03
C ASP A 274 0.83 5.14 -6.79
N SER A 275 1.92 4.51 -6.33
CA SER A 275 3.22 4.56 -7.00
C SER A 275 3.31 3.68 -8.25
N SER A 276 2.39 2.75 -8.46
CA SER A 276 2.45 1.77 -9.56
C SER A 276 2.47 2.41 -10.94
N LEU A 277 1.70 3.50 -11.12
CA LEU A 277 1.68 4.27 -12.37
C LEU A 277 3.05 4.83 -12.74
N VAL A 278 3.68 5.53 -11.80
CA VAL A 278 4.97 6.18 -12.03
C VAL A 278 6.12 5.17 -12.11
N MET A 279 6.03 4.06 -11.39
CA MET A 279 6.93 2.93 -11.55
C MET A 279 6.85 2.34 -12.97
N ALA A 280 5.65 2.13 -13.49
CA ALA A 280 5.45 1.62 -14.84
C ALA A 280 5.98 2.57 -15.93
N ALA A 281 5.93 3.88 -15.70
CA ALA A 281 6.39 4.92 -16.63
C ALA A 281 7.90 5.17 -16.58
N SER A 282 8.62 4.67 -15.57
CA SER A 282 10.06 4.92 -15.38
C SER A 282 10.91 3.74 -15.88
N ASP A 283 12.10 4.04 -16.34
CA ASP A 283 13.07 3.07 -16.85
C ASP A 283 14.09 2.66 -15.78
N VAL A 284 14.32 3.53 -14.79
CA VAL A 284 15.19 3.30 -13.63
C VAL A 284 14.58 3.92 -12.38
N LEU A 285 14.76 3.26 -11.24
CA LEU A 285 14.39 3.78 -9.92
C LEU A 285 15.62 4.32 -9.19
N VAL A 286 15.51 5.51 -8.63
CA VAL A 286 16.42 6.03 -7.60
C VAL A 286 15.64 6.16 -6.29
N THR A 287 16.11 5.50 -5.25
CA THR A 287 15.44 5.45 -3.95
C THR A 287 16.47 5.41 -2.81
N ASP A 288 16.00 5.33 -1.59
CA ASP A 288 16.80 4.97 -0.42
C ASP A 288 16.31 3.62 0.14
N HIS A 289 16.27 3.43 1.46
CA HIS A 289 15.75 2.20 2.08
C HIS A 289 14.22 2.17 2.12
N SER A 290 13.57 2.55 1.02
CA SER A 290 12.12 2.57 0.86
C SER A 290 11.57 1.25 0.33
N THR A 291 10.34 0.91 0.73
CA THR A 291 9.65 -0.31 0.28
C THR A 291 9.33 -0.34 -1.21
N VAL A 292 9.30 0.82 -1.86
CA VAL A 292 9.06 0.94 -3.32
C VAL A 292 10.13 0.19 -4.13
N GLY A 293 11.35 0.07 -3.60
CA GLY A 293 12.42 -0.70 -4.25
C GLY A 293 12.06 -2.17 -4.44
N PHE A 294 11.34 -2.77 -3.49
CA PHE A 294 10.86 -4.15 -3.64
C PHE A 294 9.75 -4.25 -4.68
N GLU A 295 8.79 -3.33 -4.68
CA GLU A 295 7.75 -3.30 -5.71
C GLU A 295 8.35 -3.12 -7.11
N TYR A 296 9.41 -2.31 -7.24
CA TYR A 296 10.10 -2.08 -8.49
C TYR A 296 10.81 -3.32 -9.05
N CYS A 297 11.21 -4.28 -8.18
CA CYS A 297 11.75 -5.57 -8.61
C CYS A 297 10.78 -6.38 -9.48
N LEU A 298 9.45 -6.14 -9.36
CA LEU A 298 8.44 -6.78 -10.22
C LEU A 298 8.56 -6.38 -11.70
N LEU A 299 9.17 -5.23 -11.97
CA LEU A 299 9.43 -4.75 -13.35
C LEU A 299 10.76 -5.24 -13.91
N ASP A 300 11.60 -5.84 -13.10
CA ASP A 300 12.99 -6.23 -13.43
C ASP A 300 13.80 -5.09 -14.06
N ARG A 301 13.57 -3.85 -13.64
CA ARG A 301 14.28 -2.64 -14.09
C ARG A 301 15.36 -2.24 -13.09
N PRO A 302 16.42 -1.53 -13.55
CA PRO A 302 17.53 -1.09 -12.71
C PRO A 302 17.11 -0.24 -11.51
N ILE A 303 17.83 -0.42 -10.40
CA ILE A 303 17.62 0.30 -9.15
C ILE A 303 18.94 0.93 -8.70
N VAL A 304 18.90 2.19 -8.34
CA VAL A 304 19.97 2.90 -7.65
C VAL A 304 19.49 3.22 -6.24
N VAL A 305 20.26 2.83 -5.24
CA VAL A 305 19.98 3.16 -3.83
C VAL A 305 20.97 4.23 -3.38
N PHE A 306 20.44 5.39 -3.00
CA PHE A 306 21.20 6.40 -2.27
C PHE A 306 21.36 5.91 -0.83
N ASP A 307 22.56 5.53 -0.47
CA ASP A 307 22.85 4.89 0.81
C ASP A 307 22.91 5.92 1.94
N VAL A 308 21.96 5.81 2.84
CA VAL A 308 21.81 6.64 4.05
C VAL A 308 21.78 5.72 5.29
N PRO A 309 22.94 5.33 5.83
CA PRO A 309 23.01 4.40 6.95
C PRO A 309 22.21 4.85 8.19
N ASP A 310 22.14 6.16 8.42
CA ASP A 310 21.38 6.73 9.53
C ASP A 310 19.87 6.51 9.41
N GLN A 311 19.33 6.42 8.19
CA GLN A 311 17.93 6.10 7.98
C GLN A 311 17.57 4.72 8.55
N ILE A 312 18.44 3.72 8.39
CA ILE A 312 18.21 2.36 8.91
C ILE A 312 18.03 2.42 10.42
N ARG A 313 18.88 3.15 11.11
CA ARG A 313 18.87 3.28 12.57
C ARG A 313 17.69 4.15 13.06
N ILE A 314 17.50 5.33 12.47
CA ILE A 314 16.54 6.35 12.95
C ILE A 314 15.10 5.97 12.57
N ALA A 315 14.87 5.54 11.32
CA ALA A 315 13.56 5.11 10.84
C ALA A 315 13.23 3.66 11.22
N ARG A 316 14.13 2.98 11.93
CA ARG A 316 13.98 1.56 12.32
C ARG A 316 13.67 0.66 11.12
N VAL A 317 14.31 0.94 9.99
CA VAL A 317 14.23 0.04 8.83
C VAL A 317 14.79 -1.32 9.23
N ASN A 318 14.10 -2.39 8.86
CA ASN A 318 14.61 -3.73 9.13
C ASN A 318 15.96 -3.93 8.39
N PRO A 319 17.07 -4.21 9.11
CA PRO A 319 18.40 -4.33 8.51
C PRO A 319 18.50 -5.41 7.42
N ASP A 320 17.78 -6.54 7.58
CA ASP A 320 17.76 -7.60 6.58
C ASP A 320 17.09 -7.13 5.29
N GLN A 321 16.03 -6.35 5.40
CA GLN A 321 15.35 -5.76 4.25
C GLN A 321 16.27 -4.75 3.54
N ALA A 322 16.96 -3.88 4.29
CA ALA A 322 17.94 -2.96 3.73
C ALA A 322 19.05 -3.70 2.99
N THR A 323 19.58 -4.78 3.57
CA THR A 323 20.62 -5.64 2.95
C THR A 323 20.11 -6.28 1.66
N ARG A 324 18.89 -6.78 1.64
CA ARG A 324 18.28 -7.38 0.43
C ARG A 324 18.13 -6.36 -0.70
N LEU A 325 17.65 -5.15 -0.38
CA LEU A 325 17.51 -4.10 -1.39
C LEU A 325 18.87 -3.66 -1.95
N ARG A 326 19.86 -3.49 -1.08
CA ARG A 326 21.26 -3.21 -1.49
C ARG A 326 21.82 -4.29 -2.41
N GLY A 327 21.49 -5.55 -2.21
CA GLY A 327 21.95 -6.68 -3.02
C GLY A 327 21.42 -6.72 -4.46
N VAL A 328 20.41 -5.91 -4.79
CA VAL A 328 19.77 -5.86 -6.11
C VAL A 328 19.88 -4.50 -6.79
N ALA A 329 20.65 -3.58 -6.22
CA ALA A 329 20.77 -2.19 -6.63
C ALA A 329 22.21 -1.71 -6.71
N ARG A 330 22.45 -0.67 -7.50
CA ARG A 330 23.67 0.12 -7.45
C ARG A 330 23.63 1.05 -6.25
N LEU A 331 24.65 1.05 -5.42
CA LEU A 331 24.77 1.96 -4.28
C LEU A 331 25.52 3.23 -4.68
N VAL A 332 25.04 4.38 -4.24
CA VAL A 332 25.69 5.70 -4.33
C VAL A 332 25.58 6.40 -2.99
N CYS A 333 26.58 7.19 -2.64
CA CYS A 333 26.65 7.92 -1.38
C CYS A 333 26.63 9.45 -1.57
N ARG A 334 26.80 9.92 -2.80
CA ARG A 334 26.83 11.34 -3.15
C ARG A 334 25.79 11.63 -4.22
N SER A 335 25.15 12.77 -4.11
CA SER A 335 24.04 13.16 -4.99
C SER A 335 24.43 13.25 -6.47
N GLU A 336 25.64 13.74 -6.74
CA GLU A 336 26.17 13.87 -8.09
C GLU A 336 26.41 12.52 -8.78
N GLU A 337 26.49 11.43 -8.03
CA GLU A 337 26.65 10.07 -8.57
C GLU A 337 25.32 9.46 -9.05
N ALA A 338 24.17 9.98 -8.60
CA ALA A 338 22.87 9.38 -8.86
C ALA A 338 22.52 9.27 -10.35
N GLY A 339 22.72 10.35 -11.10
CA GLY A 339 22.47 10.38 -12.53
C GLY A 339 23.41 9.50 -13.35
N PRO A 340 24.76 9.64 -13.19
CA PRO A 340 25.73 8.73 -13.84
C PRO A 340 25.49 7.26 -13.52
N ALA A 341 25.21 6.91 -12.26
CA ALA A 341 24.92 5.53 -11.86
C ALA A 341 23.64 5.01 -12.52
N ALA A 342 22.58 5.83 -12.60
CA ALA A 342 21.35 5.45 -13.30
C ALA A 342 21.58 5.16 -14.78
N ARG A 343 22.43 5.94 -15.46
CA ARG A 343 22.82 5.69 -16.84
C ARG A 343 23.61 4.38 -17.00
N GLU A 344 24.59 4.16 -16.13
CA GLU A 344 25.41 2.95 -16.13
C GLU A 344 24.55 1.70 -15.92
N GLU A 345 23.61 1.75 -14.95
CA GLU A 345 22.72 0.62 -14.67
C GLU A 345 21.73 0.35 -15.83
N LEU A 346 21.27 1.37 -16.54
CA LEU A 346 20.47 1.17 -17.75
C LEU A 346 21.27 0.54 -18.90
N ALA A 347 22.52 0.94 -19.08
CA ALA A 347 23.41 0.34 -20.09
C ALA A 347 23.73 -1.13 -19.81
N HIS A 348 23.61 -1.57 -18.54
CA HIS A 348 23.89 -2.92 -18.09
C HIS A 348 22.71 -3.50 -17.29
N ALA A 349 21.48 -3.33 -17.79
CA ALA A 349 20.25 -3.64 -17.06
C ALA A 349 20.11 -5.10 -16.64
N ASP A 350 20.78 -6.01 -17.34
CA ASP A 350 20.82 -7.45 -17.09
C ASP A 350 21.74 -7.85 -15.92
N ARG A 351 22.70 -7.01 -15.54
CA ARG A 351 23.71 -7.31 -14.51
C ARG A 351 23.12 -7.84 -13.20
N LEU A 352 22.06 -7.23 -12.70
CA LEU A 352 21.38 -7.64 -11.46
C LEU A 352 19.97 -8.21 -11.71
N SER A 353 19.59 -8.50 -12.94
CA SER A 353 18.26 -8.95 -13.34
C SER A 353 17.86 -10.24 -12.59
N SER A 354 18.72 -11.25 -12.55
CA SER A 354 18.42 -12.48 -11.81
C SER A 354 18.16 -12.24 -10.33
N ALA A 355 18.97 -11.39 -9.70
CA ALA A 355 18.81 -11.04 -8.28
C ALA A 355 17.49 -10.26 -8.02
N ARG A 356 17.13 -9.29 -8.89
CA ARG A 356 15.87 -8.55 -8.80
C ARG A 356 14.65 -9.47 -8.95
N ARG A 357 14.65 -10.37 -9.94
CA ARG A 357 13.56 -11.35 -10.13
C ARG A 357 13.43 -12.29 -8.93
N GLN A 358 14.53 -12.79 -8.39
CA GLN A 358 14.52 -13.65 -7.19
C GLN A 358 13.96 -12.89 -5.98
N LEU A 359 14.40 -11.64 -5.77
CA LEU A 359 13.87 -10.81 -4.69
C LEU A 359 12.39 -10.52 -4.88
N GLY A 360 11.96 -10.15 -6.09
CA GLY A 360 10.55 -9.95 -6.42
C GLY A 360 9.69 -11.18 -6.12
N ALA A 361 10.11 -12.36 -6.56
CA ALA A 361 9.42 -13.61 -6.29
C ALA A 361 9.35 -13.98 -4.78
N ARG A 362 10.40 -13.62 -4.02
CA ARG A 362 10.43 -13.82 -2.57
C ARG A 362 9.51 -12.87 -1.82
N MET A 363 9.46 -11.59 -2.25
CA MET A 363 8.70 -10.54 -1.57
C MET A 363 7.22 -10.54 -1.93
N PHE A 364 6.86 -11.06 -3.11
CA PHE A 364 5.48 -11.07 -3.62
C PHE A 364 5.07 -12.48 -4.04
N TYR A 365 4.21 -13.09 -3.24
CA TYR A 365 3.71 -14.43 -3.54
C TYR A 365 2.86 -14.39 -4.82
N GLU A 366 3.29 -15.11 -5.85
CA GLU A 366 2.60 -15.26 -7.14
C GLU A 366 1.99 -13.94 -7.65
N ALA A 367 2.83 -12.91 -7.83
CA ALA A 367 2.42 -11.60 -8.32
C ALA A 367 1.64 -11.71 -9.64
N GLY A 368 0.59 -10.92 -9.77
CA GLY A 368 -0.34 -10.97 -10.91
C GLY A 368 -1.61 -11.77 -10.64
N THR A 369 -1.70 -12.50 -9.53
CA THR A 369 -2.87 -13.31 -9.17
C THR A 369 -3.35 -13.11 -7.73
N ALA A 370 -2.76 -12.15 -7.01
CA ALA A 370 -3.07 -11.87 -5.60
C ALA A 370 -4.51 -11.38 -5.41
N THR A 371 -5.02 -10.56 -6.33
CA THR A 371 -6.41 -10.07 -6.29
C THR A 371 -7.40 -11.24 -6.33
N ALA A 372 -7.16 -12.23 -7.18
CA ALA A 372 -8.03 -13.40 -7.27
C ALA A 372 -8.07 -14.19 -5.96
N ARG A 373 -6.90 -14.38 -5.30
CA ARG A 373 -6.82 -15.05 -4.00
C ARG A 373 -7.47 -14.23 -2.90
N ALA A 374 -7.23 -12.89 -2.87
CA ALA A 374 -7.89 -12.00 -1.91
C ALA A 374 -9.41 -12.06 -2.05
N LEU A 375 -9.93 -12.00 -3.28
CA LEU A 375 -11.36 -12.13 -3.55
C LEU A 375 -11.91 -13.49 -3.13
N ALA A 376 -11.19 -14.59 -3.35
CA ALA A 376 -11.61 -15.90 -2.88
C ALA A 376 -11.79 -15.92 -1.36
N VAL A 377 -10.87 -15.31 -0.60
CA VAL A 377 -10.99 -15.14 0.85
C VAL A 377 -12.23 -14.32 1.23
N LEU A 378 -12.46 -13.18 0.54
CA LEU A 378 -13.61 -12.32 0.86
C LEU A 378 -14.94 -13.00 0.51
N TYR A 379 -15.04 -13.71 -0.62
CA TYR A 379 -16.23 -14.45 -1.00
C TYR A 379 -16.52 -15.62 -0.05
N ASP A 380 -15.47 -16.33 0.44
CA ASP A 380 -15.62 -17.38 1.45
C ASP A 380 -16.21 -16.80 2.76
N LEU A 381 -15.66 -15.69 3.26
CA LEU A 381 -16.18 -15.00 4.44
C LEU A 381 -17.62 -14.51 4.26
N LEU A 382 -18.00 -14.07 3.05
CA LEU A 382 -19.35 -13.66 2.71
C LEU A 382 -20.28 -14.84 2.48
N GLN A 383 -19.75 -16.06 2.38
CA GLN A 383 -20.48 -17.29 1.99
C GLN A 383 -21.23 -17.12 0.66
N LEU A 384 -20.52 -16.55 -0.31
CA LEU A 384 -20.96 -16.38 -1.69
C LEU A 384 -20.00 -17.13 -2.62
N ALA A 385 -20.54 -17.78 -3.66
CA ALA A 385 -19.67 -18.26 -4.72
C ALA A 385 -19.07 -17.08 -5.50
N PRO A 386 -17.76 -17.07 -5.80
CA PRO A 386 -17.18 -16.07 -6.67
C PRO A 386 -17.92 -16.00 -8.03
N PRO A 387 -18.01 -14.82 -8.66
CA PRO A 387 -18.58 -14.71 -10.00
C PRO A 387 -17.75 -15.53 -11.00
N ARG A 388 -18.42 -16.13 -11.99
CA ARG A 388 -17.77 -17.00 -13.01
C ARG A 388 -16.79 -16.24 -13.90
N VAL A 389 -16.99 -14.94 -14.08
CA VAL A 389 -16.12 -14.05 -14.84
C VAL A 389 -15.40 -13.16 -13.82
N GLN A 390 -14.09 -13.36 -13.67
CA GLN A 390 -13.29 -12.41 -12.91
C GLN A 390 -13.14 -11.11 -13.72
N PRO A 391 -13.18 -9.94 -13.07
CA PRO A 391 -12.91 -8.68 -13.77
C PRO A 391 -11.56 -8.76 -14.46
N ASP A 392 -11.51 -8.37 -15.72
CA ASP A 392 -10.25 -8.26 -16.46
C ASP A 392 -9.44 -7.09 -15.88
N LEU A 393 -8.50 -7.41 -15.00
CA LEU A 393 -7.62 -6.45 -14.32
C LEU A 393 -6.74 -5.67 -15.31
N ALA A 394 -6.53 -6.21 -16.52
CA ALA A 394 -5.78 -5.54 -17.58
C ALA A 394 -6.61 -4.44 -18.28
N GLN A 395 -7.93 -4.58 -18.32
CA GLN A 395 -8.82 -3.67 -19.06
C GLN A 395 -9.40 -2.53 -18.21
N ASN A 396 -9.44 -2.65 -16.88
CA ASN A 396 -9.86 -1.55 -16.02
C ASN A 396 -8.76 -0.48 -15.94
N ALA A 397 -8.54 0.18 -17.08
CA ALA A 397 -7.76 1.40 -17.14
C ALA A 397 -8.47 2.44 -16.26
N ILE A 398 -7.97 2.67 -15.05
CA ILE A 398 -8.32 3.87 -14.29
C ILE A 398 -7.97 5.03 -15.22
N PRO A 399 -8.95 5.84 -15.65
CA PRO A 399 -8.62 7.02 -16.42
C PRO A 399 -7.76 7.90 -15.52
N LEU A 400 -6.47 8.03 -15.83
CA LEU A 400 -5.65 9.11 -15.27
C LEU A 400 -6.38 10.41 -15.64
N ARG A 401 -7.23 10.92 -14.75
CA ARG A 401 -7.86 12.21 -14.94
C ARG A 401 -6.80 13.27 -14.62
N ARG A 402 -6.75 14.32 -15.41
CA ARG A 402 -6.00 15.52 -15.05
C ARG A 402 -6.52 15.97 -13.69
N HIS A 403 -5.67 15.88 -12.65
CA HIS A 403 -5.88 16.72 -11.49
C HIS A 403 -5.64 18.15 -12.00
N ASP A 404 -6.66 18.98 -11.91
CA ASP A 404 -6.45 20.42 -11.87
C ASP A 404 -5.58 20.66 -10.63
N TYR A 405 -4.29 20.91 -10.88
CA TYR A 405 -3.34 21.32 -9.87
C TYR A 405 -3.67 22.76 -9.45
N SER A 406 -4.82 22.95 -8.81
CA SER A 406 -5.05 24.15 -8.04
C SER A 406 -4.48 23.92 -6.65
N PRO A 407 -3.55 24.74 -6.18
CA PRO A 407 -3.05 24.62 -4.82
C PRO A 407 -4.23 24.75 -3.86
N ILE A 408 -4.40 23.77 -2.98
CA ILE A 408 -5.32 23.88 -1.86
C ILE A 408 -4.83 25.05 -1.01
N ARG A 409 -5.57 26.15 -1.02
CA ARG A 409 -5.36 27.33 -0.18
C ARG A 409 -5.69 27.01 1.27
#